data_772cfe823be0cf09033216527ff224ce
#
_entry.id   772cfe823be0cf09033216527ff224ce
#
_cell.length_a   1.000
_cell.length_b   1.000
_cell.length_c   1.000
_cell.angle_alpha   90.00
_cell.angle_beta   90.00
_cell.angle_gamma   90.00
#
_symmetry.space_group_name_H-M   'P 1'
#
loop_
_entity.id
_entity.type
_entity.pdbx_description
1 polymer ?
#
loop_
_entity_poly.entity_id
_entity_poly.type
_entity_poly.pdbx_seq_one_letter_code
_entity_poly.pdbx_strand_id
1 'polypeptide(L)'
;MPYYDSCDELDFRIEDLGPLPDFDMLWMADPRDYQISYAINPHMRGPEGNLHLVDRERARSQWLALRRVFEARGLQVEVIPPLDGHPDLVFCANPGLPLPAAASGAGNLWLPSRMASPQRQGEVDHLASFASSRGWTVAPLDGPARRLEGTGDGLWHPRRQLLWGGVGPRTDGAAWEELSRRYGLRVVRLELVDPDFYHLDTCLALLDEKTCLWYPGAFSEDGRELIRRLVAKRIEVDEVEARKGFACNVFASHAFAGEALASDGPAPPAEQRVVVIEEGCARVGEALRQANWRVQEVQTSEFKKSGGSVFCMKLALPHD
;
A
#
# COMPACT_ATOMS: atom_id res chain seq x y z
N MET A 1 -4.32 12.00 -22.09
CA MET A 1 -4.33 10.78 -21.26
C MET A 1 -4.63 11.21 -19.84
N PRO A 2 -5.41 10.49 -19.07
CA PRO A 2 -5.72 10.86 -17.68
C PRO A 2 -4.54 10.53 -16.73
N TYR A 3 -3.42 11.20 -16.95
CA TYR A 3 -2.17 11.11 -16.20
C TYR A 3 -1.75 12.51 -15.80
N TYR A 4 -1.62 12.76 -14.51
CA TYR A 4 -1.51 14.09 -13.94
C TYR A 4 -0.26 14.17 -13.06
N ASP A 5 0.65 15.05 -13.37
CA ASP A 5 1.88 15.30 -12.58
C ASP A 5 1.96 16.74 -12.04
N SER A 6 0.98 17.58 -12.40
CA SER A 6 0.83 18.93 -11.88
C SER A 6 -0.64 19.31 -11.65
N CYS A 7 -0.90 20.31 -10.82
CA CYS A 7 -2.26 20.78 -10.54
C CYS A 7 -2.94 21.45 -11.74
N ASP A 8 -2.16 22.02 -12.66
CA ASP A 8 -2.69 22.72 -13.85
C ASP A 8 -3.32 21.75 -14.86
N GLU A 9 -2.97 20.49 -14.78
CA GLU A 9 -3.51 19.43 -15.65
C GLU A 9 -4.80 18.81 -15.14
N LEU A 10 -5.20 19.07 -13.88
CA LEU A 10 -6.37 18.46 -13.26
C LEU A 10 -7.66 18.93 -13.93
N ASP A 11 -8.37 18.01 -14.57
CA ASP A 11 -9.64 18.20 -15.29
C ASP A 11 -10.83 17.48 -14.61
N PHE A 12 -10.65 17.02 -13.36
CA PHE A 12 -11.67 16.26 -12.62
C PHE A 12 -11.74 16.68 -11.14
N ARG A 13 -12.83 16.29 -10.49
CA ARG A 13 -12.99 16.26 -9.04
C ARG A 13 -13.13 14.81 -8.61
N ILE A 14 -12.60 14.45 -7.43
CA ILE A 14 -12.63 13.06 -6.95
C ILE A 14 -14.06 12.54 -6.81
N GLU A 15 -14.98 13.39 -6.33
CA GLU A 15 -16.38 13.04 -6.17
C GLU A 15 -17.13 12.72 -7.48
N ASP A 16 -16.62 13.17 -8.62
CA ASP A 16 -17.19 12.92 -9.95
C ASP A 16 -16.68 11.63 -10.60
N LEU A 17 -15.71 10.96 -9.96
CA LEU A 17 -15.13 9.74 -10.47
C LEU A 17 -16.03 8.53 -10.21
N GLY A 18 -15.94 7.55 -11.11
CA GLY A 18 -16.66 6.29 -10.98
C GLY A 18 -16.31 5.55 -9.68
N PRO A 19 -17.25 4.75 -9.15
CA PRO A 19 -17.01 4.01 -7.91
C PRO A 19 -16.02 2.86 -8.09
N LEU A 20 -15.32 2.54 -7.02
CA LEU A 20 -14.59 1.28 -6.83
C LEU A 20 -15.20 0.52 -5.66
N PRO A 21 -15.16 -0.84 -5.69
CA PRO A 21 -15.52 -1.64 -4.53
C PRO A 21 -14.55 -1.39 -3.36
N ASP A 22 -14.98 -1.70 -2.15
CA ASP A 22 -14.07 -1.74 -1.01
C ASP A 22 -13.09 -2.91 -1.16
N PHE A 23 -11.88 -2.74 -0.62
CA PHE A 23 -10.82 -3.74 -0.65
C PHE A 23 -10.78 -4.42 0.72
N ASP A 24 -11.61 -5.43 0.89
CA ASP A 24 -11.87 -6.12 2.16
C ASP A 24 -11.37 -7.57 2.21
N MET A 25 -10.86 -8.08 1.09
CA MET A 25 -10.07 -9.31 1.04
C MET A 25 -8.59 -8.98 1.15
N LEU A 26 -7.89 -9.65 2.04
CA LEU A 26 -6.45 -9.46 2.24
C LEU A 26 -5.69 -10.74 1.93
N TRP A 27 -4.60 -10.61 1.19
CA TRP A 27 -3.57 -11.64 1.11
C TRP A 27 -2.41 -11.25 2.00
N MET A 28 -1.90 -12.22 2.77
CA MET A 28 -0.71 -12.10 3.61
C MET A 28 0.21 -13.27 3.33
N ALA A 29 1.50 -13.04 3.14
CA ALA A 29 2.43 -14.15 2.92
C ALA A 29 2.93 -14.75 4.23
N ASP A 30 3.07 -16.09 4.28
CA ASP A 30 3.59 -16.83 5.44
C ASP A 30 5.01 -16.35 5.79
N PRO A 31 5.28 -15.89 7.01
CA PRO A 31 6.55 -15.29 7.40
C PRO A 31 7.62 -16.36 7.74
N ARG A 32 7.40 -17.63 7.43
CA ARG A 32 8.27 -18.77 7.84
C ARG A 32 9.74 -18.55 7.52
N ASP A 33 10.03 -18.01 6.34
CA ASP A 33 11.38 -17.82 5.83
C ASP A 33 11.92 -16.41 6.01
N TYR A 34 11.15 -15.54 6.70
CA TYR A 34 11.52 -14.16 6.91
C TYR A 34 12.83 -14.03 7.69
N GLN A 35 13.78 -13.33 7.08
CA GLN A 35 15.09 -12.97 7.63
C GLN A 35 15.69 -11.82 6.80
N ILE A 36 16.74 -11.19 7.31
CA ILE A 36 17.52 -10.19 6.56
C ILE A 36 18.86 -10.82 6.19
N SER A 37 18.99 -11.24 4.93
CA SER A 37 20.21 -11.88 4.39
C SER A 37 20.97 -10.99 3.39
N TYR A 38 20.38 -9.87 3.01
CA TYR A 38 20.93 -8.83 2.12
C TYR A 38 20.32 -7.46 2.48
N ALA A 39 20.81 -6.39 1.86
CA ALA A 39 20.21 -5.05 2.03
C ALA A 39 19.82 -4.47 0.67
N ILE A 40 18.55 -4.09 0.53
CA ILE A 40 17.96 -3.44 -0.67
C ILE A 40 17.32 -2.08 -0.35
N ASN A 41 17.35 -1.67 0.91
CA ASN A 41 16.94 -0.36 1.37
C ASN A 41 17.73 0.06 2.62
N PRO A 42 17.71 1.35 3.01
CA PRO A 42 18.49 1.87 4.14
C PRO A 42 18.16 1.23 5.49
N HIS A 43 16.90 0.81 5.70
CA HIS A 43 16.42 0.30 6.99
C HIS A 43 16.99 -1.08 7.36
N MET A 44 17.50 -1.83 6.38
CA MET A 44 18.02 -3.20 6.62
C MET A 44 19.37 -3.22 7.35
N ARG A 45 19.99 -2.06 7.54
CA ARG A 45 21.27 -1.93 8.22
C ARG A 45 21.16 -1.11 9.48
N GLY A 46 21.83 -1.56 10.54
CA GLY A 46 22.02 -0.79 11.75
C GLY A 46 23.05 0.34 11.59
N PRO A 47 23.23 1.16 12.63
CA PRO A 47 24.14 2.32 12.60
C PRO A 47 25.60 1.96 12.24
N GLU A 48 26.03 0.75 12.54
CA GLU A 48 27.37 0.25 12.23
C GLU A 48 27.50 -0.36 10.83
N GLY A 49 26.41 -0.30 10.02
CA GLY A 49 26.37 -0.84 8.66
C GLY A 49 26.10 -2.34 8.55
N ASN A 50 26.06 -3.08 9.67
CA ASN A 50 25.73 -4.50 9.69
C ASN A 50 24.23 -4.72 9.44
N LEU A 51 23.89 -5.85 8.80
CA LEU A 51 22.48 -6.25 8.64
C LEU A 51 21.84 -6.48 10.03
N HIS A 52 20.59 -6.05 10.14
CA HIS A 52 19.80 -6.36 11.33
C HIS A 52 19.56 -7.87 11.44
N LEU A 53 19.58 -8.38 12.67
CA LEU A 53 19.15 -9.73 12.97
C LEU A 53 17.67 -9.76 13.28
N VAL A 54 16.96 -10.70 12.66
CA VAL A 54 15.53 -10.94 12.88
C VAL A 54 15.36 -12.02 13.95
N ASP A 55 14.57 -11.73 14.97
CA ASP A 55 14.01 -12.74 15.86
C ASP A 55 12.80 -13.38 15.15
N ARG A 56 13.01 -14.58 14.61
CA ARG A 56 12.02 -15.28 13.78
C ARG A 56 10.76 -15.68 14.57
N GLU A 57 10.88 -16.03 15.84
CA GLU A 57 9.74 -16.38 16.69
C GLU A 57 8.90 -15.14 16.98
N ARG A 58 9.56 -14.03 17.30
CA ARG A 58 8.91 -12.75 17.50
C ARG A 58 8.26 -12.23 16.21
N ALA A 59 8.93 -12.33 15.06
CA ALA A 59 8.36 -11.97 13.78
C ALA A 59 7.08 -12.76 13.48
N ARG A 60 7.13 -14.08 13.68
CA ARG A 60 5.94 -14.93 13.52
C ARG A 60 4.81 -14.53 14.48
N SER A 61 5.13 -14.24 15.73
CA SER A 61 4.15 -13.80 16.73
C SER A 61 3.49 -12.47 16.32
N GLN A 62 4.29 -11.50 15.86
CA GLN A 62 3.82 -10.20 15.37
C GLN A 62 2.92 -10.36 14.13
N TRP A 63 3.32 -11.19 13.17
CA TRP A 63 2.52 -11.48 11.98
C TRP A 63 1.17 -12.11 12.32
N LEU A 64 1.16 -13.10 13.23
CA LEU A 64 -0.08 -13.73 13.70
C LEU A 64 -1.00 -12.74 14.44
N ALA A 65 -0.42 -11.83 15.22
CA ALA A 65 -1.18 -10.78 15.90
C ALA A 65 -1.83 -9.82 14.90
N LEU A 66 -1.08 -9.36 13.88
CA LEU A 66 -1.60 -8.51 12.82
C LEU A 66 -2.73 -9.19 12.05
N ARG A 67 -2.55 -10.45 11.64
CA ARG A 67 -3.57 -11.25 10.97
C ARG A 67 -4.86 -11.34 11.80
N ARG A 68 -4.75 -11.63 13.10
CA ARG A 68 -5.93 -11.69 14.00
C ARG A 68 -6.65 -10.35 14.11
N VAL A 69 -5.92 -9.23 14.08
CA VAL A 69 -6.53 -7.89 14.06
C VAL A 69 -7.37 -7.71 12.81
N PHE A 70 -6.88 -8.11 11.63
CA PHE A 70 -7.65 -8.04 10.38
C PHE A 70 -8.89 -8.95 10.41
N GLU A 71 -8.71 -10.21 10.81
CA GLU A 71 -9.82 -11.18 10.93
C GLU A 71 -10.90 -10.72 11.93
N ALA A 72 -10.48 -10.15 13.08
CA ALA A 72 -11.41 -9.60 14.08
C ALA A 72 -12.16 -8.35 13.59
N ARG A 73 -11.73 -7.75 12.50
CA ARG A 73 -12.41 -6.65 11.81
C ARG A 73 -13.35 -7.13 10.69
N GLY A 74 -13.54 -8.44 10.56
CA GLY A 74 -14.38 -9.02 9.52
C GLY A 74 -13.72 -9.12 8.13
N LEU A 75 -12.42 -8.78 8.03
CA LEU A 75 -11.69 -8.91 6.78
C LEU A 75 -11.38 -10.39 6.50
N GLN A 76 -11.53 -10.80 5.26
CA GLN A 76 -11.12 -12.13 4.84
C GLN A 76 -9.60 -12.14 4.61
N VAL A 77 -8.87 -13.03 5.32
CA VAL A 77 -7.43 -13.13 5.17
C VAL A 77 -7.06 -14.48 4.57
N GLU A 78 -6.48 -14.46 3.39
CA GLU A 78 -5.91 -15.63 2.73
C GLU A 78 -4.39 -15.60 2.82
N VAL A 79 -3.78 -16.75 3.08
CA VAL A 79 -2.33 -16.86 3.27
C VAL A 79 -1.67 -17.36 2.01
N ILE A 80 -0.76 -16.55 1.46
CA ILE A 80 0.13 -16.93 0.37
C ILE A 80 1.17 -17.90 0.92
N PRO A 81 1.37 -19.08 0.29
CA PRO A 81 2.41 -20.01 0.70
C PRO A 81 3.80 -19.36 0.66
N PRO A 82 4.73 -19.76 1.52
CA PRO A 82 6.10 -19.27 1.48
C PRO A 82 6.80 -19.70 0.19
N LEU A 83 7.84 -18.97 -0.19
CA LEU A 83 8.69 -19.29 -1.33
C LEU A 83 10.14 -19.39 -0.84
N ASP A 84 10.73 -20.57 -0.98
CA ASP A 84 12.09 -20.82 -0.54
C ASP A 84 13.08 -19.82 -1.16
N GLY A 85 13.97 -19.28 -0.34
CA GLY A 85 14.97 -18.30 -0.77
C GLY A 85 14.47 -16.88 -0.99
N HIS A 86 13.18 -16.59 -0.71
CA HIS A 86 12.58 -15.27 -0.88
C HIS A 86 12.05 -14.73 0.47
N PRO A 87 12.95 -14.31 1.37
CA PRO A 87 12.56 -13.88 2.70
C PRO A 87 11.69 -12.62 2.73
N ASP A 88 11.78 -11.75 1.72
CA ASP A 88 11.01 -10.52 1.62
C ASP A 88 9.58 -10.72 1.09
N LEU A 89 9.18 -11.95 0.73
CA LEU A 89 7.82 -12.28 0.30
C LEU A 89 6.77 -11.85 1.33
N VAL A 90 7.13 -11.77 2.60
CA VAL A 90 6.27 -11.27 3.68
C VAL A 90 5.74 -9.86 3.40
N PHE A 91 6.47 -9.06 2.59
CA PHE A 91 6.03 -7.76 2.07
C PHE A 91 5.30 -7.93 0.74
N CYS A 92 4.19 -8.66 0.79
CA CYS A 92 3.43 -9.09 -0.39
C CYS A 92 2.68 -7.97 -1.13
N ALA A 93 2.71 -6.73 -0.61
CA ALA A 93 2.21 -5.55 -1.30
C ALA A 93 2.96 -5.23 -2.60
N ASN A 94 4.24 -5.64 -2.72
CA ASN A 94 5.11 -5.17 -3.79
C ASN A 94 5.09 -6.02 -5.07
N PRO A 95 4.92 -7.38 -5.06
CA PRO A 95 5.09 -8.21 -6.24
C PRO A 95 4.01 -8.08 -7.32
N GLY A 96 2.97 -7.29 -7.09
CA GLY A 96 1.94 -7.05 -8.09
C GLY A 96 0.93 -5.96 -7.70
N LEU A 97 0.20 -5.48 -8.70
CA LEU A 97 -0.87 -4.50 -8.55
C LEU A 97 -2.21 -5.12 -9.00
N PRO A 98 -3.20 -5.25 -8.11
CA PRO A 98 -4.54 -5.65 -8.51
C PRO A 98 -5.23 -4.49 -9.23
N LEU A 99 -5.81 -4.78 -10.38
CA LEU A 99 -6.58 -3.85 -11.18
C LEU A 99 -8.02 -4.35 -11.23
N PRO A 100 -8.94 -3.77 -10.44
CA PRO A 100 -10.33 -4.20 -10.38
C PRO A 100 -11.05 -4.08 -11.72
N ALA A 101 -12.02 -4.94 -11.98
CA ALA A 101 -12.85 -4.91 -13.19
C ALA A 101 -13.50 -3.54 -13.42
N ALA A 102 -13.97 -2.89 -12.36
CA ALA A 102 -14.56 -1.55 -12.40
C ALA A 102 -13.58 -0.49 -12.94
N ALA A 103 -12.28 -0.66 -12.73
CA ALA A 103 -11.26 0.27 -13.20
C ALA A 103 -10.67 -0.15 -14.56
N SER A 104 -10.49 -1.45 -14.80
CA SER A 104 -9.85 -1.97 -16.02
C SER A 104 -10.79 -2.00 -17.24
N GLY A 105 -12.10 -2.14 -16.99
CA GLY A 105 -13.08 -2.46 -18.04
C GLY A 105 -12.92 -3.83 -18.68
N ALA A 106 -12.01 -4.68 -18.19
CA ALA A 106 -11.62 -5.95 -18.80
C ALA A 106 -11.60 -7.15 -17.82
N GLY A 107 -12.36 -7.06 -16.72
CA GLY A 107 -12.33 -8.02 -15.64
C GLY A 107 -11.24 -7.71 -14.59
N ASN A 108 -11.12 -8.56 -13.59
CA ASN A 108 -10.09 -8.41 -12.56
C ASN A 108 -8.71 -8.81 -13.11
N LEU A 109 -7.80 -7.85 -13.21
CA LEU A 109 -6.46 -8.05 -13.76
C LEU A 109 -5.41 -8.00 -12.66
N TRP A 110 -4.46 -8.90 -12.72
CA TRP A 110 -3.25 -8.89 -11.93
C TRP A 110 -2.08 -8.39 -12.78
N LEU A 111 -1.50 -7.26 -12.40
CA LEU A 111 -0.31 -6.72 -13.05
C LEU A 111 0.93 -7.18 -12.28
N PRO A 112 1.72 -8.11 -12.82
CA PRO A 112 2.98 -8.51 -12.22
C PRO A 112 3.94 -7.33 -12.14
N SER A 113 4.62 -7.21 -11.02
CA SER A 113 5.65 -6.19 -10.83
C SER A 113 6.91 -6.46 -11.67
N ARG A 114 7.72 -5.42 -11.82
CA ARG A 114 9.10 -5.48 -12.33
C ARG A 114 10.00 -4.99 -11.20
N MET A 115 10.36 -5.91 -10.30
CA MET A 115 11.10 -5.57 -9.08
C MET A 115 12.44 -4.94 -9.40
N ALA A 116 12.76 -3.83 -8.73
CA ALA A 116 14.07 -3.16 -8.86
C ALA A 116 15.20 -4.04 -8.30
N SER A 117 14.90 -4.83 -7.27
CA SER A 117 15.85 -5.75 -6.65
C SER A 117 15.79 -7.14 -7.27
N PRO A 118 16.91 -7.68 -7.82
CA PRO A 118 16.95 -9.04 -8.36
C PRO A 118 16.56 -10.11 -7.35
N GLN A 119 16.82 -9.90 -6.06
CA GLN A 119 16.52 -10.84 -4.99
C GLN A 119 15.01 -11.11 -4.83
N ARG A 120 14.17 -10.16 -5.29
CA ARG A 120 12.71 -10.25 -5.19
C ARG A 120 12.00 -10.65 -6.48
N GLN A 121 12.74 -10.85 -7.59
CA GLN A 121 12.13 -11.16 -8.89
C GLN A 121 11.30 -12.46 -8.86
N GLY A 122 11.76 -13.50 -8.14
CA GLY A 122 11.03 -14.77 -8.03
C GLY A 122 9.68 -14.67 -7.31
N GLU A 123 9.50 -13.65 -6.48
CA GLU A 123 8.23 -13.40 -5.79
C GLU A 123 7.10 -13.04 -6.78
N VAL A 124 7.45 -12.41 -7.90
CA VAL A 124 6.49 -11.93 -8.90
C VAL A 124 5.74 -13.09 -9.56
N ASP A 125 6.47 -14.11 -10.03
CA ASP A 125 5.87 -15.29 -10.65
C ASP A 125 5.06 -16.12 -9.65
N HIS A 126 5.54 -16.18 -8.40
CA HIS A 126 4.84 -16.87 -7.30
C HIS A 126 3.48 -16.22 -7.03
N LEU A 127 3.44 -14.89 -6.87
CA LEU A 127 2.18 -14.17 -6.66
C LEU A 127 1.30 -14.16 -7.92
N ALA A 128 1.86 -14.07 -9.12
CA ALA A 128 1.07 -14.15 -10.35
C ALA A 128 0.37 -15.52 -10.47
N SER A 129 1.06 -16.60 -10.12
CA SER A 129 0.48 -17.95 -10.09
C SER A 129 -0.61 -18.07 -9.03
N PHE A 130 -0.37 -17.50 -7.84
CA PHE A 130 -1.36 -17.47 -6.77
C PHE A 130 -2.60 -16.67 -7.19
N ALA A 131 -2.44 -15.47 -7.78
CA ALA A 131 -3.52 -14.64 -8.30
C ALA A 131 -4.33 -15.37 -9.38
N SER A 132 -3.64 -16.00 -10.35
CA SER A 132 -4.29 -16.76 -11.41
C SER A 132 -5.15 -17.90 -10.86
N SER A 133 -4.70 -18.58 -9.82
CA SER A 133 -5.48 -19.65 -9.16
C SER A 133 -6.74 -19.15 -8.41
N ARG A 134 -6.88 -17.82 -8.26
CA ARG A 134 -8.04 -17.12 -7.66
C ARG A 134 -8.86 -16.36 -8.71
N GLY A 135 -8.68 -16.67 -9.98
CA GLY A 135 -9.50 -16.10 -11.06
C GLY A 135 -9.00 -14.75 -11.60
N TRP A 136 -7.86 -14.23 -11.12
CA TRP A 136 -7.28 -13.01 -11.67
C TRP A 136 -6.59 -13.31 -13.00
N THR A 137 -6.84 -12.46 -14.00
CA THR A 137 -6.14 -12.55 -15.28
C THR A 137 -4.81 -11.83 -15.19
N VAL A 138 -3.72 -12.56 -15.41
CA VAL A 138 -2.37 -11.98 -15.38
C VAL A 138 -2.13 -11.15 -16.64
N ALA A 139 -1.84 -9.86 -16.46
CA ALA A 139 -1.70 -8.87 -17.53
C ALA A 139 -0.41 -8.04 -17.35
N PRO A 140 0.76 -8.54 -17.80
CA PRO A 140 2.01 -7.84 -17.66
C PRO A 140 2.04 -6.53 -18.45
N LEU A 141 2.89 -5.59 -18.01
CA LEU A 141 3.22 -4.40 -18.80
C LEU A 141 4.01 -4.78 -20.05
N ASP A 142 3.70 -4.11 -21.17
CA ASP A 142 4.38 -4.31 -22.46
C ASP A 142 5.35 -3.15 -22.78
N GLY A 143 5.22 -2.02 -22.09
CA GLY A 143 5.96 -0.80 -22.34
C GLY A 143 7.39 -0.77 -21.77
N PRO A 144 8.05 0.39 -21.91
CA PRO A 144 9.48 0.56 -21.60
C PRO A 144 9.82 0.64 -20.13
N ALA A 145 8.84 0.71 -19.21
CA ALA A 145 9.10 0.76 -17.78
C ALA A 145 9.97 -0.43 -17.35
N ARG A 146 11.04 -0.16 -16.63
CA ARG A 146 11.95 -1.19 -16.12
C ARG A 146 11.59 -1.64 -14.72
N ARG A 147 10.88 -0.78 -13.97
CA ARG A 147 10.53 -0.98 -12.56
C ARG A 147 9.06 -0.65 -12.33
N LEU A 148 8.42 -1.51 -11.57
CA LEU A 148 7.08 -1.34 -10.99
C LEU A 148 7.01 -2.22 -9.74
N GLU A 149 6.74 -1.64 -8.57
CA GLU A 149 6.63 -2.42 -7.32
C GLU A 149 5.22 -2.34 -6.71
N GLY A 150 4.24 -2.79 -7.49
CA GLY A 150 2.88 -3.13 -7.06
C GLY A 150 2.16 -2.06 -6.26
N THR A 151 1.50 -2.49 -5.18
CA THR A 151 0.77 -1.59 -4.27
C THR A 151 1.69 -0.84 -3.30
N GLY A 152 3.00 -1.09 -3.31
CA GLY A 152 3.96 -0.22 -2.63
C GLY A 152 3.98 1.19 -3.22
N ASP A 153 3.85 1.29 -4.55
CA ASP A 153 3.83 2.56 -5.27
C ASP A 153 2.49 2.89 -5.96
N GLY A 154 1.57 1.93 -6.04
CA GLY A 154 0.24 2.11 -6.62
C GLY A 154 -0.86 2.04 -5.57
N LEU A 155 -1.36 3.19 -5.12
CA LEU A 155 -2.42 3.26 -4.12
C LEU A 155 -3.76 3.62 -4.76
N TRP A 156 -4.73 2.71 -4.69
CA TRP A 156 -6.10 3.04 -5.09
C TRP A 156 -6.72 4.06 -4.13
N HIS A 157 -7.34 5.07 -4.71
CA HIS A 157 -8.13 6.01 -3.92
C HIS A 157 -9.37 5.26 -3.38
N PRO A 158 -9.65 5.32 -2.08
CA PRO A 158 -10.78 4.58 -1.51
C PRO A 158 -12.08 4.87 -2.24
N ARG A 159 -12.75 3.83 -2.74
CA ARG A 159 -14.06 3.85 -3.39
C ARG A 159 -14.15 4.69 -4.68
N ARG A 160 -13.03 5.14 -5.27
CA ARG A 160 -13.00 5.95 -6.48
C ARG A 160 -11.97 5.44 -7.50
N GLN A 161 -12.34 5.48 -8.77
CA GLN A 161 -11.48 5.08 -9.89
C GLN A 161 -10.34 6.08 -10.12
N LEU A 162 -9.45 6.17 -9.14
CA LEU A 162 -8.24 6.98 -9.16
C LEU A 162 -7.09 6.19 -8.57
N LEU A 163 -5.98 6.15 -9.28
CA LEU A 163 -4.74 5.53 -8.82
C LEU A 163 -3.72 6.63 -8.48
N TRP A 164 -3.14 6.58 -7.30
CA TRP A 164 -2.00 7.40 -6.93
C TRP A 164 -0.73 6.60 -7.22
N GLY A 165 0.11 7.12 -8.11
CA GLY A 165 1.32 6.45 -8.61
C GLY A 165 2.59 7.10 -8.09
N GLY A 166 3.29 6.42 -7.18
CA GLY A 166 4.62 6.83 -6.71
C GLY A 166 5.68 6.63 -7.80
N VAL A 167 6.55 7.61 -7.98
CA VAL A 167 7.71 7.55 -8.88
C VAL A 167 8.97 7.80 -8.07
N GLY A 168 9.91 6.86 -8.14
CA GLY A 168 11.12 6.94 -7.33
C GLY A 168 12.09 5.79 -7.64
N PRO A 169 12.84 5.32 -6.64
CA PRO A 169 13.85 4.28 -6.87
C PRO A 169 13.28 2.93 -7.28
N ARG A 170 11.98 2.68 -7.03
CA ARG A 170 11.34 1.38 -7.20
C ARG A 170 10.34 1.31 -8.34
N THR A 171 9.79 2.45 -8.78
CA THR A 171 8.81 2.49 -9.88
C THR A 171 9.12 3.65 -10.82
N ASP A 172 9.11 3.35 -12.13
CA ASP A 172 9.31 4.31 -13.21
C ASP A 172 7.97 4.97 -13.57
N GLY A 173 7.97 6.29 -13.89
CA GLY A 173 6.78 7.00 -14.35
C GLY A 173 6.12 6.37 -15.59
N ALA A 174 6.94 5.82 -16.49
CA ALA A 174 6.47 5.12 -17.68
C ALA A 174 5.53 3.93 -17.39
N ALA A 175 5.59 3.34 -16.19
CA ALA A 175 4.63 2.29 -15.80
C ALA A 175 3.23 2.86 -15.64
N TRP A 176 3.12 4.00 -14.98
CA TRP A 176 1.83 4.69 -14.76
C TRP A 176 1.25 5.26 -16.05
N GLU A 177 2.09 5.82 -16.91
CA GLU A 177 1.68 6.29 -18.25
C GLU A 177 1.11 5.14 -19.09
N GLU A 178 1.74 3.97 -19.06
CA GLU A 178 1.24 2.79 -19.75
C GLU A 178 -0.13 2.35 -19.23
N LEU A 179 -0.32 2.30 -17.91
CA LEU A 179 -1.60 1.93 -17.31
C LEU A 179 -2.69 2.94 -17.66
N SER A 180 -2.39 4.24 -17.58
CA SER A 180 -3.32 5.28 -18.00
C SER A 180 -3.72 5.14 -19.48
N ARG A 181 -2.74 4.91 -20.35
CA ARG A 181 -2.98 4.75 -21.81
C ARG A 181 -3.73 3.47 -22.14
N ARG A 182 -3.37 2.34 -21.52
CA ARG A 182 -3.89 1.00 -21.87
C ARG A 182 -5.29 0.77 -21.33
N TYR A 183 -5.58 1.25 -20.13
CA TYR A 183 -6.84 0.99 -19.44
C TYR A 183 -7.68 2.26 -19.20
N GLY A 184 -7.22 3.43 -19.67
CA GLY A 184 -7.94 4.69 -19.44
C GLY A 184 -7.95 5.12 -17.97
N LEU A 185 -7.04 4.59 -17.15
CA LEU A 185 -6.99 4.89 -15.71
C LEU A 185 -6.57 6.33 -15.47
N ARG A 186 -7.26 7.00 -14.55
CA ARG A 186 -6.75 8.25 -13.97
C ARG A 186 -5.63 7.95 -13.00
N VAL A 187 -4.47 8.51 -13.28
CA VAL A 187 -3.29 8.36 -12.43
C VAL A 187 -2.77 9.72 -12.00
N VAL A 188 -2.68 9.94 -10.70
CA VAL A 188 -1.96 11.07 -10.11
C VAL A 188 -0.55 10.62 -9.79
N ARG A 189 0.43 11.17 -10.50
CA ARG A 189 1.85 10.88 -10.30
C ARG A 189 2.38 11.68 -9.11
N LEU A 190 3.06 11.00 -8.20
CA LEU A 190 3.73 11.60 -7.05
C LEU A 190 5.22 11.25 -7.07
N GLU A 191 6.08 12.25 -7.21
CA GLU A 191 7.53 12.05 -7.18
C GLU A 191 8.05 12.00 -5.75
N LEU A 192 8.77 10.92 -5.42
CA LEU A 192 9.43 10.70 -4.13
C LEU A 192 10.85 11.24 -4.22
N VAL A 193 11.17 12.23 -3.37
CA VAL A 193 12.45 12.93 -3.38
C VAL A 193 13.36 12.55 -2.22
N ASP A 194 12.84 11.86 -1.22
CA ASP A 194 13.59 11.45 -0.04
C ASP A 194 13.94 9.94 -0.13
N PRO A 195 15.21 9.56 -0.12
CA PRO A 195 15.62 8.16 -0.32
C PRO A 195 15.21 7.19 0.78
N ASP A 196 14.85 7.67 1.97
CA ASP A 196 14.36 6.81 3.05
C ASP A 196 12.91 6.36 2.79
N PHE A 197 12.16 7.14 1.99
CA PHE A 197 10.79 6.81 1.56
C PHE A 197 10.82 6.26 0.14
N TYR A 198 11.29 5.03 0.02
CA TYR A 198 11.54 4.37 -1.26
C TYR A 198 10.27 3.84 -1.95
N HIS A 199 9.13 3.78 -1.24
CA HIS A 199 7.79 3.47 -1.76
C HIS A 199 6.77 4.51 -1.28
N LEU A 200 5.71 4.69 -2.07
CA LEU A 200 4.61 5.60 -1.75
C LEU A 200 3.89 5.24 -0.45
N ASP A 201 3.68 3.94 -0.18
CA ASP A 201 3.02 3.42 1.01
C ASP A 201 3.78 3.69 2.33
N THR A 202 5.04 4.13 2.23
CA THR A 202 5.85 4.51 3.41
C THR A 202 5.61 5.95 3.85
N CYS A 203 5.06 6.80 2.98
CA CYS A 203 4.88 8.23 3.21
C CYS A 203 3.48 8.79 2.92
N LEU A 204 2.58 7.97 2.36
CA LEU A 204 1.18 8.31 2.10
C LEU A 204 0.28 7.13 2.44
N ALA A 205 -0.77 7.38 3.20
CA ALA A 205 -1.88 6.44 3.38
C ALA A 205 -3.21 7.15 3.14
N LEU A 206 -4.02 6.61 2.25
CA LEU A 206 -5.38 7.08 2.01
C LEU A 206 -6.32 6.37 2.98
N LEU A 207 -6.94 7.12 3.89
CA LEU A 207 -7.76 6.54 4.96
C LEU A 207 -9.22 6.39 4.53
N ASP A 208 -9.73 7.38 3.82
CA ASP A 208 -11.05 7.40 3.20
C ASP A 208 -11.02 8.30 1.94
N GLU A 209 -12.17 8.54 1.30
CA GLU A 209 -12.28 9.39 0.11
C GLU A 209 -11.82 10.84 0.32
N LYS A 210 -11.64 11.30 1.56
CA LYS A 210 -11.36 12.70 1.89
C LYS A 210 -10.15 12.89 2.80
N THR A 211 -9.63 11.80 3.37
CA THR A 211 -8.64 11.88 4.45
C THR A 211 -7.39 11.07 4.11
N CYS A 212 -6.22 11.63 4.32
CA CYS A 212 -4.94 10.90 4.25
C CYS A 212 -4.05 11.19 5.47
N LEU A 213 -3.16 10.23 5.75
CA LEU A 213 -1.92 10.45 6.49
C LEU A 213 -0.81 10.67 5.48
N TRP A 214 0.06 11.63 5.72
CA TRP A 214 1.18 11.87 4.82
C TRP A 214 2.36 12.55 5.49
N TYR A 215 3.55 12.28 4.99
CA TYR A 215 4.76 13.01 5.36
C TYR A 215 5.19 13.92 4.20
N PRO A 216 4.96 15.25 4.29
CA PRO A 216 5.21 16.18 3.17
C PRO A 216 6.65 16.18 2.65
N GLY A 217 7.63 15.91 3.55
CA GLY A 217 9.06 15.91 3.21
C GLY A 217 9.48 14.85 2.20
N ALA A 218 8.65 13.82 1.98
CA ALA A 218 8.95 12.77 1.02
C ALA A 218 8.67 13.16 -0.45
N PHE A 219 7.90 14.23 -0.69
CA PHE A 219 7.35 14.56 -2.01
C PHE A 219 7.99 15.81 -2.63
N SER A 220 8.05 15.85 -3.96
CA SER A 220 8.32 17.08 -4.72
C SER A 220 7.27 18.16 -4.43
N GLU A 221 7.51 19.42 -4.83
CA GLU A 221 6.53 20.50 -4.62
C GLU A 221 5.22 20.21 -5.35
N ASP A 222 5.28 19.82 -6.63
CA ASP A 222 4.08 19.45 -7.41
C ASP A 222 3.30 18.32 -6.75
N GLY A 223 3.99 17.29 -6.24
CA GLY A 223 3.37 16.19 -5.49
C GLY A 223 2.65 16.67 -4.23
N ARG A 224 3.25 17.61 -3.49
CA ARG A 224 2.62 18.22 -2.31
C ARG A 224 1.38 19.02 -2.70
N GLU A 225 1.45 19.78 -3.79
CA GLU A 225 0.29 20.56 -4.27
C GLU A 225 -0.85 19.66 -4.75
N LEU A 226 -0.55 18.60 -5.51
CA LEU A 226 -1.54 17.60 -5.92
C LEU A 226 -2.27 16.98 -4.73
N ILE A 227 -1.52 16.56 -3.69
CA ILE A 227 -2.13 16.02 -2.46
C ILE A 227 -3.00 17.08 -1.77
N ARG A 228 -2.53 18.33 -1.65
CA ARG A 228 -3.29 19.43 -1.04
C ARG A 228 -4.57 19.75 -1.83
N ARG A 229 -4.50 19.68 -3.14
CA ARG A 229 -5.63 20.00 -4.03
C ARG A 229 -6.70 18.93 -4.03
N LEU A 230 -6.29 17.67 -4.04
CA LEU A 230 -7.21 16.53 -4.22
C LEU A 230 -7.72 15.96 -2.88
N VAL A 231 -6.94 15.98 -1.82
CA VAL A 231 -7.36 15.41 -0.54
C VAL A 231 -7.78 16.50 0.43
N ALA A 232 -9.03 16.47 0.85
CA ALA A 232 -9.63 17.55 1.66
C ALA A 232 -9.08 17.60 3.09
N LYS A 233 -8.84 16.44 3.73
CA LYS A 233 -8.34 16.31 5.10
C LYS A 233 -7.00 15.61 5.09
N ARG A 234 -5.97 16.28 5.57
CA ARG A 234 -4.60 15.76 5.60
C ARG A 234 -4.09 15.78 7.03
N ILE A 235 -3.73 14.63 7.53
CA ILE A 235 -3.05 14.50 8.82
C ILE A 235 -1.56 14.41 8.51
N GLU A 236 -0.83 15.46 8.85
CA GLU A 236 0.62 15.50 8.64
C GLU A 236 1.32 14.68 9.71
N VAL A 237 2.21 13.81 9.28
CA VAL A 237 3.07 13.00 10.12
C VAL A 237 4.38 13.72 10.32
N ASP A 238 4.85 13.85 11.55
CA ASP A 238 6.17 14.41 11.79
C ASP A 238 7.29 13.45 11.33
N GLU A 239 8.46 14.01 11.09
CA GLU A 239 9.61 13.28 10.55
C GLU A 239 10.01 12.08 11.43
N VAL A 240 9.91 12.19 12.75
CA VAL A 240 10.31 11.13 13.68
C VAL A 240 9.37 9.93 13.58
N GLU A 241 8.06 10.18 13.62
CA GLU A 241 7.08 9.11 13.51
C GLU A 241 7.01 8.55 12.07
N ALA A 242 7.25 9.38 11.04
CA ALA A 242 7.33 8.92 9.66
C ALA A 242 8.51 7.95 9.47
N ARG A 243 9.73 8.34 9.85
CA ARG A 243 10.94 7.55 9.63
C ARG A 243 11.10 6.37 10.58
N LYS A 244 10.86 6.57 11.87
CA LYS A 244 11.10 5.56 12.92
C LYS A 244 9.85 4.76 13.27
N GLY A 245 8.68 5.40 13.21
CA GLY A 245 7.39 4.80 13.50
C GLY A 245 6.76 4.09 12.31
N PHE A 246 7.19 4.39 11.07
CA PHE A 246 6.45 3.96 9.86
C PHE A 246 4.98 4.36 9.91
N ALA A 247 4.70 5.54 10.46
CA ALA A 247 3.35 5.97 10.79
C ALA A 247 2.42 6.17 9.58
N CYS A 248 2.96 6.27 8.36
CA CYS A 248 2.16 6.25 7.13
C CYS A 248 1.92 4.84 6.60
N ASN A 249 2.68 3.83 7.04
CA ASN A 249 2.52 2.44 6.57
C ASN A 249 1.40 1.72 7.33
N VAL A 250 0.19 2.24 7.21
CA VAL A 250 -1.02 1.82 7.94
C VAL A 250 -2.04 1.18 7.02
N PHE A 251 -3.04 0.53 7.61
CA PHE A 251 -4.21 0.08 6.88
C PHE A 251 -5.48 0.65 7.52
N ALA A 252 -6.27 1.38 6.73
CA ALA A 252 -7.59 1.86 7.13
C ALA A 252 -8.65 0.86 6.67
N SER A 253 -9.50 0.44 7.60
CA SER A 253 -10.62 -0.47 7.34
C SER A 253 -11.93 0.22 7.63
N HIS A 254 -12.86 0.07 6.70
CA HIS A 254 -14.26 0.45 6.83
C HIS A 254 -15.17 -0.79 6.89
N ALA A 255 -14.58 -1.98 6.82
CA ALA A 255 -15.31 -3.24 6.79
C ALA A 255 -15.96 -3.57 8.15
N PHE A 256 -17.13 -4.14 8.07
CA PHE A 256 -17.97 -4.56 9.19
C PHE A 256 -18.15 -6.05 9.16
N ALA A 257 -18.19 -6.64 10.35
CA ALA A 257 -18.79 -7.94 10.49
C ALA A 257 -20.29 -7.83 10.11
N GLY A 258 -20.63 -8.15 8.87
CA GLY A 258 -21.99 -8.50 8.50
C GLY A 258 -22.79 -7.65 7.52
N GLU A 259 -22.31 -6.49 7.07
CA GLU A 259 -23.05 -5.71 6.07
C GLU A 259 -22.10 -5.13 4.99
N ALA A 260 -22.31 -5.56 3.76
CA ALA A 260 -21.72 -4.91 2.59
C ALA A 260 -22.31 -3.49 2.48
N LEU A 261 -21.49 -2.45 2.61
CA LEU A 261 -21.92 -1.09 2.32
C LEU A 261 -22.17 -0.96 0.82
N ALA A 262 -23.39 -0.53 0.46
CA ALA A 262 -23.64 -0.10 -0.91
C ALA A 262 -22.67 1.03 -1.27
N SER A 263 -22.12 1.01 -2.48
CA SER A 263 -21.11 1.96 -2.97
C SER A 263 -21.49 3.43 -2.83
N ASP A 264 -22.79 3.74 -2.67
CA ASP A 264 -23.35 5.09 -2.57
C ASP A 264 -23.94 5.40 -1.17
N GLY A 265 -23.67 4.56 -0.17
CA GLY A 265 -24.16 4.77 1.19
C GLY A 265 -23.41 5.88 1.95
N PRO A 266 -23.99 6.43 3.04
CA PRO A 266 -23.31 7.38 3.90
C PRO A 266 -22.06 6.77 4.50
N ALA A 267 -21.03 7.60 4.76
CA ALA A 267 -19.82 7.17 5.43
C ALA A 267 -20.15 6.44 6.75
N PRO A 268 -19.46 5.32 7.06
CA PRO A 268 -19.72 4.57 8.27
C PRO A 268 -19.55 5.42 9.54
N PRO A 269 -20.30 5.12 10.63
CA PRO A 269 -20.10 5.78 11.92
C PRO A 269 -18.64 5.70 12.36
N ALA A 270 -18.19 6.68 13.15
CA ALA A 270 -16.79 6.76 13.61
C ALA A 270 -16.31 5.50 14.35
N GLU A 271 -17.20 4.83 15.09
CA GLU A 271 -16.92 3.58 15.81
C GLU A 271 -16.49 2.43 14.91
N GLN A 272 -16.76 2.57 13.64
CA GLN A 272 -16.55 1.56 12.62
C GLN A 272 -15.30 1.85 11.78
N ARG A 273 -14.81 3.08 11.75
CA ARG A 273 -13.58 3.45 11.04
C ARG A 273 -12.36 3.16 11.90
N VAL A 274 -11.51 2.26 11.45
CA VAL A 274 -10.33 1.84 12.19
C VAL A 274 -9.08 2.00 11.34
N VAL A 275 -8.04 2.54 11.93
CA VAL A 275 -6.68 2.52 11.39
C VAL A 275 -5.84 1.54 12.20
N VAL A 276 -5.28 0.55 11.51
CA VAL A 276 -4.28 -0.36 12.07
C VAL A 276 -2.91 0.24 11.81
N ILE A 277 -2.15 0.49 12.87
CA ILE A 277 -0.89 1.23 12.86
C ILE A 277 0.15 0.55 13.75
N GLU A 278 1.42 0.75 13.44
CA GLU A 278 2.53 0.36 14.32
C GLU A 278 2.42 1.00 15.71
N GLU A 279 2.72 0.22 16.73
CA GLU A 279 2.78 0.69 18.12
C GLU A 279 3.81 1.81 18.31
N GLY A 280 3.45 2.81 19.14
CA GLY A 280 4.35 3.90 19.52
C GLY A 280 4.26 5.16 18.63
N CYS A 281 3.38 5.19 17.64
CA CYS A 281 3.07 6.40 16.85
C CYS A 281 2.06 7.28 17.61
N ALA A 282 2.47 7.83 18.75
CA ALA A 282 1.57 8.47 19.72
C ALA A 282 0.89 9.74 19.17
N ARG A 283 1.64 10.60 18.46
CA ARG A 283 1.12 11.85 17.89
C ARG A 283 0.13 11.58 16.77
N VAL A 284 0.49 10.67 15.86
CA VAL A 284 -0.41 10.25 14.77
C VAL A 284 -1.64 9.57 15.36
N GLY A 285 -1.47 8.69 16.36
CA GLY A 285 -2.58 8.05 17.03
C GLY A 285 -3.57 9.04 17.66
N GLU A 286 -3.07 10.10 18.29
CA GLU A 286 -3.91 11.16 18.84
C GLU A 286 -4.61 11.97 17.75
N ALA A 287 -3.90 12.36 16.67
CA ALA A 287 -4.49 13.07 15.54
C ALA A 287 -5.58 12.26 14.84
N LEU A 288 -5.39 10.94 14.71
CA LEU A 288 -6.40 10.02 14.18
C LEU A 288 -7.65 9.98 15.08
N ARG A 289 -7.49 9.88 16.41
CA ARG A 289 -8.63 9.90 17.36
C ARG A 289 -9.40 11.23 17.29
N GLN A 290 -8.70 12.36 17.19
CA GLN A 290 -9.30 13.69 16.99
C GLN A 290 -10.04 13.80 15.66
N ALA A 291 -9.59 13.07 14.63
CA ALA A 291 -10.28 12.96 13.34
C ALA A 291 -11.39 11.90 13.32
N ASN A 292 -11.80 11.37 14.48
CA ASN A 292 -12.83 10.35 14.67
C ASN A 292 -12.48 8.99 14.06
N TRP A 293 -11.21 8.58 14.14
CA TRP A 293 -10.76 7.23 13.83
C TRP A 293 -10.49 6.45 15.10
N ARG A 294 -10.90 5.20 15.14
CA ARG A 294 -10.40 4.24 16.13
C ARG A 294 -9.00 3.80 15.71
N VAL A 295 -8.07 3.84 16.65
CA VAL A 295 -6.68 3.43 16.42
C VAL A 295 -6.47 2.06 17.02
N GLN A 296 -6.05 1.12 16.19
CA GLN A 296 -5.63 -0.22 16.59
C GLN A 296 -4.12 -0.33 16.42
N GLU A 297 -3.40 -0.28 17.53
CA GLU A 297 -1.95 -0.43 17.53
C GLU A 297 -1.56 -1.92 17.44
N VAL A 298 -0.50 -2.21 16.69
CA VAL A 298 0.10 -3.54 16.51
C VAL A 298 1.62 -3.45 16.53
N GLN A 299 2.28 -4.52 16.94
CA GLN A 299 3.74 -4.58 16.89
C GLN A 299 4.20 -5.17 15.56
N THR A 300 5.04 -4.43 14.84
CA THR A 300 5.72 -4.89 13.62
C THR A 300 7.24 -4.65 13.68
N SER A 301 7.79 -4.54 14.88
CA SER A 301 9.18 -4.12 15.10
C SER A 301 10.22 -5.02 14.40
N GLU A 302 9.95 -6.32 14.21
CA GLU A 302 10.83 -7.19 13.44
C GLU A 302 10.80 -6.88 11.94
N PHE A 303 9.65 -6.51 11.40
CA PHE A 303 9.46 -6.16 9.98
C PHE A 303 10.01 -4.77 9.64
N LYS A 304 9.93 -3.81 10.57
CA LYS A 304 10.54 -2.49 10.41
C LYS A 304 12.06 -2.55 10.20
N LYS A 305 12.72 -3.57 10.68
CA LYS A 305 14.14 -3.83 10.40
C LYS A 305 14.43 -4.03 8.92
N SER A 306 13.42 -4.40 8.12
CA SER A 306 13.49 -4.51 6.66
C SER A 306 12.82 -3.36 5.93
N GLY A 307 12.33 -2.35 6.66
CA GLY A 307 11.72 -1.17 6.06
C GLY A 307 10.23 -1.31 5.75
N GLY A 308 9.52 -2.27 6.31
CA GLY A 308 8.08 -2.45 6.12
C GLY A 308 7.31 -2.57 7.44
N SER A 309 6.03 -2.26 7.40
CA SER A 309 5.10 -2.38 8.52
C SER A 309 3.74 -2.89 8.03
N VAL A 310 2.66 -2.45 8.64
CA VAL A 310 1.29 -2.94 8.46
C VAL A 310 0.86 -3.03 6.99
N PHE A 311 1.05 -1.95 6.20
CA PHE A 311 0.61 -1.93 4.81
C PHE A 311 1.42 -2.88 3.94
N CYS A 312 2.74 -2.87 4.07
CA CYS A 312 3.62 -3.72 3.27
C CYS A 312 3.37 -5.23 3.49
N MET A 313 2.87 -5.62 4.67
CA MET A 313 2.66 -7.02 5.05
C MET A 313 1.34 -7.61 4.56
N LYS A 314 0.55 -6.86 3.82
CA LYS A 314 -0.71 -7.30 3.23
C LYS A 314 -0.86 -6.78 1.81
N LEU A 315 -1.62 -7.49 1.00
CA LEU A 315 -2.17 -7.02 -0.26
C LEU A 315 -3.69 -6.98 -0.13
N ALA A 316 -4.28 -5.81 -0.35
CA ALA A 316 -5.72 -5.67 -0.31
C ALA A 316 -6.32 -5.82 -1.72
N LEU A 317 -7.43 -6.52 -1.80
CA LEU A 317 -8.14 -6.87 -3.02
C LEU A 317 -9.62 -6.53 -2.87
N PRO A 318 -10.30 -6.15 -3.96
CA PRO A 318 -11.74 -6.00 -3.94
C PRO A 318 -12.40 -7.37 -3.72
N HIS A 319 -13.51 -7.38 -3.01
CA HIS A 319 -14.40 -8.54 -2.96
C HIS A 319 -15.25 -8.57 -4.23
N ASP A 320 -15.39 -9.75 -4.84
CA ASP A 320 -16.25 -9.96 -6.02
C ASP A 320 -17.74 -9.97 -5.65
#